data_9d2f1d8a3dfc2f88b8b3f776846d2c14
#
_entry.id   9d2f1d8a3dfc2f88b8b3f776846d2c14
#
_cell.length_a   1.000
_cell.length_b   1.000
_cell.length_c   1.000
_cell.angle_alpha   90.00
_cell.angle_beta   90.00
_cell.angle_gamma   90.00
#
_symmetry.space_group_name_H-M   'P 1'
#
loop_
_entity.id
_entity.type
_entity.pdbx_description
1 polymer ?
#
loop_
_entity_poly.entity_id
_entity_poly.type
_entity_poly.pdbx_seq_one_letter_code
_entity_poly.pdbx_strand_id
1 'polypeptide(L)'
;MNQSEKQFDYIKIKLASPNRIKEWGQRVLPNGQVIGEVKKAETINYRTFKPEMDGLFCERIFGPNKNLECACGKYKRVRYEGLICDRCGVEITESRVRRHRMGYINLIYPVTHIWYINSRPNYLALLLEVEQNELRIVTGLIERYKAKLNYKIIRIKKQLEYFINEKNIVKIIELKTQLKESIQEIDDSETTLKSKHVEENDEIIQNIKLASLAYFIAES
;
A
#
# COMPACT_ATOMS: atom_id res chain seq x y z
N MET A 1 39.14 -19.00 -4.33
CA MET A 1 38.55 -17.67 -4.55
C MET A 1 38.34 -17.06 -3.16
N ASN A 2 39.21 -16.13 -2.78
CA ASN A 2 39.14 -15.47 -1.47
C ASN A 2 37.88 -14.56 -1.48
N GLN A 3 36.86 -14.97 -0.75
CA GLN A 3 35.82 -14.03 -0.34
C GLN A 3 36.49 -13.05 0.64
N SER A 4 36.78 -11.84 0.18
CA SER A 4 37.15 -10.76 1.08
C SER A 4 35.98 -10.56 2.03
N GLU A 5 36.15 -10.99 3.27
CA GLU A 5 35.22 -10.65 4.35
C GLU A 5 35.09 -9.13 4.35
N LYS A 6 33.91 -8.64 3.99
CA LYS A 6 33.62 -7.20 4.10
C LYS A 6 33.62 -6.84 5.57
N GLN A 7 34.73 -6.29 6.04
CA GLN A 7 34.79 -5.70 7.37
C GLN A 7 33.83 -4.53 7.42
N PHE A 8 32.99 -4.47 8.45
CA PHE A 8 32.07 -3.37 8.71
C PHE A 8 32.32 -2.87 10.13
N ASP A 9 32.27 -1.54 10.31
CA ASP A 9 32.55 -0.91 11.60
C ASP A 9 31.36 -0.95 12.53
N TYR A 10 30.12 -0.87 11.97
CA TYR A 10 28.90 -0.89 12.78
C TYR A 10 27.69 -1.37 11.99
N ILE A 11 26.68 -1.83 12.71
CA ILE A 11 25.36 -2.19 12.16
C ILE A 11 24.36 -1.14 12.63
N LYS A 12 23.61 -0.56 11.68
CA LYS A 12 22.55 0.41 11.97
C LYS A 12 21.17 -0.17 11.63
N ILE A 13 20.30 -0.23 12.63
CA ILE A 13 18.91 -0.66 12.45
C ILE A 13 18.05 0.58 12.25
N LYS A 14 17.28 0.59 11.14
CA LYS A 14 16.35 1.67 10.81
C LYS A 14 15.00 1.08 10.41
N LEU A 15 13.94 1.88 10.52
CA LEU A 15 12.66 1.55 9.88
C LEU A 15 12.81 1.68 8.35
N ALA A 16 12.22 0.73 7.62
CA ALA A 16 12.18 0.80 6.17
C ALA A 16 11.15 1.84 5.73
N SER A 17 11.53 2.74 4.82
CA SER A 17 10.58 3.67 4.20
C SER A 17 9.58 2.93 3.31
N PRO A 18 8.40 3.51 3.03
CA PRO A 18 7.41 2.93 2.11
C PRO A 18 8.00 2.65 0.72
N ASN A 19 8.84 3.54 0.21
CA ASN A 19 9.52 3.35 -1.08
C ASN A 19 10.46 2.16 -1.05
N ARG A 20 11.20 1.96 0.04
CA ARG A 20 12.10 0.82 0.20
C ARG A 20 11.36 -0.51 0.25
N ILE A 21 10.21 -0.54 0.94
CA ILE A 21 9.33 -1.73 0.97
C ILE A 21 8.81 -2.04 -0.44
N LYS A 22 8.43 -1.01 -1.19
CA LYS A 22 7.98 -1.14 -2.57
C LYS A 22 9.08 -1.70 -3.47
N GLU A 23 10.31 -1.20 -3.37
CA GLU A 23 11.47 -1.73 -4.09
C GLU A 23 11.71 -3.22 -3.80
N TRP A 24 11.62 -3.65 -2.54
CA TRP A 24 11.76 -5.05 -2.16
C TRP A 24 10.62 -5.93 -2.68
N GLY A 25 9.42 -5.38 -2.74
CA GLY A 25 8.23 -6.10 -3.22
C GLY A 25 8.13 -6.14 -4.74
N GLN A 26 8.68 -5.16 -5.44
CA GLN A 26 8.62 -5.08 -6.90
C GLN A 26 9.63 -6.01 -7.57
N ARG A 27 9.17 -6.66 -8.62
CA ARG A 27 10.01 -7.49 -9.48
C ARG A 27 9.58 -7.34 -10.93
N VAL A 28 10.57 -7.23 -11.82
CA VAL A 28 10.35 -7.24 -13.26
C VAL A 28 10.49 -8.67 -13.75
N LEU A 29 9.45 -9.19 -14.39
CA LEU A 29 9.48 -10.49 -15.03
C LEU A 29 10.25 -10.43 -16.37
N PRO A 30 10.75 -11.57 -16.89
CA PRO A 30 11.39 -11.63 -18.21
C PRO A 30 10.54 -11.09 -19.38
N ASN A 31 9.21 -11.06 -19.22
CA ASN A 31 8.28 -10.46 -20.18
C ASN A 31 8.11 -8.93 -20.02
N GLY A 32 8.90 -8.28 -19.16
CA GLY A 32 8.83 -6.84 -18.88
C GLY A 32 7.69 -6.40 -17.94
N GLN A 33 6.84 -7.31 -17.47
CA GLN A 33 5.79 -6.96 -16.51
C GLN A 33 6.37 -6.73 -15.13
N VAL A 34 5.96 -5.63 -14.49
CA VAL A 34 6.26 -5.33 -13.09
C VAL A 34 5.19 -5.98 -12.22
N ILE A 35 5.62 -6.83 -11.31
CA ILE A 35 4.76 -7.50 -10.33
C ILE A 35 5.22 -7.20 -8.91
N GLY A 36 4.34 -7.42 -7.93
CA GLY A 36 4.64 -7.26 -6.50
C GLY A 36 3.49 -6.64 -5.72
N GLU A 37 2.59 -5.92 -6.37
CA GLU A 37 1.43 -5.31 -5.72
C GLU A 37 0.31 -6.33 -5.51
N VAL A 38 -0.14 -6.44 -4.27
CA VAL A 38 -1.34 -7.22 -3.89
C VAL A 38 -2.55 -6.29 -4.01
N LYS A 39 -3.44 -6.56 -4.97
CA LYS A 39 -4.59 -5.70 -5.30
C LYS A 39 -5.90 -6.14 -4.66
N LYS A 40 -5.98 -7.42 -4.25
CA LYS A 40 -7.19 -8.03 -3.69
C LYS A 40 -6.93 -8.55 -2.29
N ALA A 41 -7.91 -8.41 -1.41
CA ALA A 41 -7.87 -8.95 -0.05
C ALA A 41 -8.14 -10.47 0.02
N GLU A 42 -8.40 -11.10 -1.12
CA GLU A 42 -8.72 -12.51 -1.23
C GLU A 42 -7.49 -13.40 -0.99
N THR A 43 -7.70 -14.56 -0.39
CA THR A 43 -6.63 -15.53 -0.10
C THR A 43 -6.71 -16.72 -1.05
N ILE A 44 -7.67 -17.61 -0.83
CA ILE A 44 -7.91 -18.83 -1.60
C ILE A 44 -9.35 -18.92 -2.06
N ASN A 45 -9.57 -19.63 -3.15
CA ASN A 45 -10.90 -19.98 -3.61
C ASN A 45 -11.41 -21.18 -2.79
N TYR A 46 -12.52 -21.05 -2.09
CA TYR A 46 -13.08 -22.11 -1.22
C TYR A 46 -13.50 -23.36 -1.97
N ARG A 47 -13.84 -23.25 -3.26
CA ARG A 47 -14.25 -24.41 -4.09
C ARG A 47 -13.06 -25.20 -4.60
N THR A 48 -11.99 -24.50 -5.02
CA THR A 48 -10.83 -25.13 -5.69
C THR A 48 -9.60 -25.25 -4.79
N PHE A 49 -9.61 -24.61 -3.63
CA PHE A 49 -8.47 -24.46 -2.71
C PHE A 49 -7.19 -23.89 -3.34
N LYS A 50 -7.34 -23.24 -4.50
CA LYS A 50 -6.23 -22.57 -5.18
C LYS A 50 -6.14 -21.11 -4.78
N PRO A 51 -4.92 -20.54 -4.70
CA PRO A 51 -4.73 -19.12 -4.45
C PRO A 51 -5.42 -18.26 -5.51
N GLU A 52 -6.12 -17.22 -5.06
CA GLU A 52 -6.71 -16.24 -5.97
C GLU A 52 -5.64 -15.35 -6.60
N MET A 53 -5.85 -15.00 -7.86
CA MET A 53 -4.93 -14.14 -8.60
C MET A 53 -5.00 -12.71 -8.06
N ASP A 54 -3.83 -12.06 -7.92
CA ASP A 54 -3.65 -10.72 -7.33
C ASP A 54 -4.04 -10.62 -5.85
N GLY A 55 -4.29 -11.76 -5.20
CA GLY A 55 -4.58 -11.87 -3.77
C GLY A 55 -3.33 -12.04 -2.91
N LEU A 56 -3.56 -12.23 -1.61
CA LEU A 56 -2.51 -12.37 -0.60
C LEU A 56 -1.62 -13.61 -0.76
N PHE A 57 -2.08 -14.65 -1.47
CA PHE A 57 -1.33 -15.87 -1.78
C PHE A 57 -1.05 -16.06 -3.26
N CYS A 58 -1.20 -15.03 -4.07
CA CYS A 58 -1.07 -15.09 -5.52
C CYS A 58 0.22 -15.76 -5.98
N GLU A 59 0.08 -16.78 -6.83
CA GLU A 59 1.23 -17.51 -7.37
C GLU A 59 2.05 -16.68 -8.36
N ARG A 60 1.45 -15.68 -9.02
CA ARG A 60 2.16 -14.77 -9.91
C ARG A 60 3.09 -13.84 -9.14
N ILE A 61 2.65 -13.33 -7.97
CA ILE A 61 3.42 -12.41 -7.13
C ILE A 61 4.52 -13.17 -6.37
N PHE A 62 4.13 -14.23 -5.65
CA PHE A 62 5.02 -14.92 -4.72
C PHE A 62 5.72 -16.14 -5.32
N GLY A 63 5.23 -16.67 -6.41
CA GLY A 63 5.73 -17.88 -7.04
C GLY A 63 4.78 -19.07 -6.97
N PRO A 64 5.10 -20.18 -7.65
CA PRO A 64 4.25 -21.34 -7.74
C PRO A 64 4.09 -22.06 -6.40
N ASN A 65 2.95 -22.70 -6.20
CA ASN A 65 2.66 -23.45 -4.97
C ASN A 65 3.31 -24.85 -5.00
N LYS A 66 3.45 -25.42 -6.20
CA LYS A 66 4.15 -26.68 -6.44
C LYS A 66 5.42 -26.45 -7.24
N ASN A 67 6.45 -27.25 -6.97
CA ASN A 67 7.70 -27.16 -7.70
C ASN A 67 7.49 -27.35 -9.20
N LEU A 68 8.01 -26.43 -10.00
CA LEU A 68 8.08 -26.49 -11.47
C LEU A 68 6.71 -26.73 -12.15
N GLU A 69 5.63 -26.27 -11.52
CA GLU A 69 4.28 -26.34 -12.05
C GLU A 69 3.61 -24.95 -12.00
N CYS A 70 2.98 -24.51 -13.09
CA CYS A 70 2.21 -23.28 -13.11
C CYS A 70 0.81 -23.46 -12.50
N ALA A 71 0.15 -22.39 -12.07
CA ALA A 71 -1.16 -22.42 -11.42
C ALA A 71 -2.25 -23.09 -12.26
N CYS A 72 -2.24 -22.91 -13.59
CA CYS A 72 -3.20 -23.52 -14.50
C CYS A 72 -2.86 -24.97 -14.89
N GLY A 73 -1.66 -25.46 -14.54
CA GLY A 73 -1.20 -26.81 -14.84
C GLY A 73 -0.79 -27.05 -16.29
N LYS A 74 -0.71 -26.01 -17.14
CA LYS A 74 -0.30 -26.14 -18.55
C LYS A 74 1.15 -26.60 -18.66
N TYR A 75 2.02 -26.00 -17.90
CA TYR A 75 3.45 -26.33 -17.87
C TYR A 75 3.80 -27.03 -16.57
N LYS A 76 4.39 -28.21 -16.70
CA LYS A 76 4.87 -29.05 -15.59
C LYS A 76 6.18 -29.67 -16.04
N ARG A 77 7.18 -29.69 -15.26
CA ARG A 77 8.50 -30.32 -15.43
C ARG A 77 9.64 -29.32 -15.56
N VAL A 78 10.84 -29.80 -15.25
CA VAL A 78 12.12 -29.06 -15.20
C VAL A 78 12.45 -28.35 -16.52
N ARG A 79 12.11 -28.92 -17.66
CA ARG A 79 12.44 -28.34 -18.99
C ARG A 79 11.81 -26.97 -19.23
N TYR A 80 10.84 -26.58 -18.43
CA TYR A 80 10.15 -25.28 -18.53
C TYR A 80 10.58 -24.29 -17.43
N GLU A 81 11.62 -24.62 -16.68
CA GLU A 81 12.14 -23.77 -15.63
C GLU A 81 12.51 -22.38 -16.15
N GLY A 82 12.16 -21.33 -15.42
CA GLY A 82 12.36 -19.93 -15.81
C GLY A 82 11.36 -19.39 -16.83
N LEU A 83 10.50 -20.24 -17.42
CA LEU A 83 9.48 -19.79 -18.36
C LEU A 83 8.29 -19.18 -17.60
N ILE A 84 7.68 -18.14 -18.18
CA ILE A 84 6.43 -17.57 -17.69
C ILE A 84 5.28 -18.19 -18.47
N CYS A 85 4.30 -18.72 -17.73
CA CYS A 85 3.12 -19.29 -18.37
C CYS A 85 2.29 -18.18 -19.06
N ASP A 86 2.07 -18.34 -20.35
CA ASP A 86 1.27 -17.44 -21.19
C ASP A 86 -0.20 -17.33 -20.73
N ARG A 87 -0.74 -18.39 -20.10
CA ARG A 87 -2.14 -18.44 -19.66
C ARG A 87 -2.37 -17.83 -18.27
N CYS A 88 -1.52 -18.15 -17.29
CA CYS A 88 -1.72 -17.71 -15.90
C CYS A 88 -0.66 -16.71 -15.40
N GLY A 89 0.38 -16.41 -16.21
CA GLY A 89 1.43 -15.46 -15.87
C GLY A 89 2.34 -15.87 -14.71
N VAL A 90 2.28 -17.15 -14.28
CA VAL A 90 3.12 -17.66 -13.20
C VAL A 90 4.45 -18.12 -13.77
N GLU A 91 5.54 -17.71 -13.14
CA GLU A 91 6.89 -18.15 -13.44
C GLU A 91 7.11 -19.56 -12.93
N ILE A 92 7.66 -20.43 -13.76
CA ILE A 92 7.90 -21.83 -13.43
C ILE A 92 9.25 -21.95 -12.73
N THR A 93 9.20 -22.03 -11.41
CA THR A 93 10.37 -22.15 -10.53
C THR A 93 10.07 -23.10 -9.38
N GLU A 94 11.03 -23.28 -8.49
CA GLU A 94 10.80 -24.01 -7.25
C GLU A 94 9.83 -23.25 -6.32
N SER A 95 8.99 -23.96 -5.59
CA SER A 95 8.06 -23.36 -4.60
C SER A 95 8.78 -22.67 -3.43
N ARG A 96 10.04 -23.01 -3.19
CA ARG A 96 10.90 -22.42 -2.16
C ARG A 96 11.02 -20.90 -2.29
N VAL A 97 10.95 -20.36 -3.52
CA VAL A 97 11.02 -18.91 -3.78
C VAL A 97 9.94 -18.12 -3.03
N ARG A 98 8.81 -18.73 -2.69
CA ARG A 98 7.73 -18.12 -1.89
C ARG A 98 8.19 -17.68 -0.50
N ARG A 99 9.25 -18.25 0.04
CA ARG A 99 9.80 -17.90 1.36
C ARG A 99 10.65 -16.61 1.33
N HIS A 100 11.09 -16.20 0.15
CA HIS A 100 12.02 -15.08 -0.02
C HIS A 100 11.38 -13.90 -0.76
N ARG A 101 10.35 -14.16 -1.57
CA ARG A 101 9.68 -13.11 -2.34
C ARG A 101 8.73 -12.31 -1.47
N MET A 102 8.85 -11.01 -1.53
CA MET A 102 7.98 -10.07 -0.86
C MET A 102 6.97 -9.49 -1.83
N GLY A 103 5.84 -9.02 -1.31
CA GLY A 103 4.87 -8.20 -2.01
C GLY A 103 4.54 -6.99 -1.16
N TYR A 104 3.83 -6.03 -1.73
CA TYR A 104 3.40 -4.83 -1.02
C TYR A 104 1.94 -4.50 -1.33
N ILE A 105 1.33 -3.78 -0.43
CA ILE A 105 -0.04 -3.26 -0.55
C ILE A 105 0.05 -1.75 -0.59
N ASN A 106 -0.46 -1.12 -1.65
CA ASN A 106 -0.61 0.32 -1.71
C ASN A 106 -1.81 0.73 -0.85
N LEU A 107 -1.57 1.53 0.17
CA LEU A 107 -2.64 2.12 0.95
C LEU A 107 -3.29 3.25 0.16
N ILE A 108 -4.60 3.41 0.29
CA ILE A 108 -5.37 4.50 -0.35
C ILE A 108 -4.97 5.85 0.24
N TYR A 109 -4.65 5.85 1.53
CA TYR A 109 -4.20 7.01 2.28
C TYR A 109 -3.06 6.60 3.22
N PRO A 110 -2.01 7.44 3.40
CA PRO A 110 -0.95 7.17 4.36
C PRO A 110 -1.52 7.08 5.77
N VAL A 111 -1.12 6.06 6.52
CA VAL A 111 -1.52 5.86 7.91
C VAL A 111 -0.31 5.90 8.82
N THR A 112 -0.49 6.37 10.04
CA THR A 112 0.58 6.44 11.02
C THR A 112 1.00 5.04 11.46
N HIS A 113 2.32 4.79 11.51
CA HIS A 113 2.83 3.50 11.95
C HIS A 113 2.44 3.23 13.40
N ILE A 114 1.93 2.04 13.68
CA ILE A 114 1.39 1.66 14.99
C ILE A 114 2.41 1.76 16.14
N TRP A 115 3.71 1.60 15.85
CA TRP A 115 4.75 1.72 16.86
C TRP A 115 4.85 3.14 17.43
N TYR A 116 4.59 4.17 16.62
CA TYR A 116 4.61 5.58 17.09
C TYR A 116 3.40 5.92 17.96
N ILE A 117 2.28 5.21 17.78
CA ILE A 117 1.04 5.46 18.54
C ILE A 117 1.00 4.62 19.83
N ASN A 118 1.43 3.35 19.76
CA ASN A 118 1.27 2.39 20.85
C ASN A 118 2.53 2.14 21.68
N SER A 119 3.68 2.75 21.35
CA SER A 119 4.92 2.59 22.12
C SER A 119 4.77 3.12 23.58
N ARG A 120 5.54 2.53 24.48
CA ARG A 120 5.68 3.03 25.85
C ARG A 120 7.18 3.17 26.14
N PRO A 121 7.69 4.41 26.36
CA PRO A 121 6.99 5.70 26.34
C PRO A 121 6.52 6.09 24.93
N ASN A 122 5.38 6.80 24.84
CA ASN A 122 4.90 7.35 23.59
C ASN A 122 5.54 8.72 23.36
N TYR A 123 6.57 8.75 22.52
CA TYR A 123 7.31 9.98 22.24
C TYR A 123 6.48 11.04 21.51
N LEU A 124 5.52 10.62 20.65
CA LEU A 124 4.63 11.56 19.99
C LEU A 124 3.71 12.26 21.00
N ALA A 125 3.09 11.51 21.90
CA ALA A 125 2.25 12.06 22.95
C ALA A 125 3.03 13.01 23.87
N LEU A 126 4.26 12.65 24.21
CA LEU A 126 5.15 13.49 25.03
C LEU A 126 5.55 14.79 24.32
N LEU A 127 5.89 14.73 23.00
CA LEU A 127 6.26 15.91 22.22
C LEU A 127 5.08 16.85 21.96
N LEU A 128 3.88 16.30 21.85
CA LEU A 128 2.65 17.06 21.62
C LEU A 128 1.95 17.48 22.91
N GLU A 129 2.43 17.03 24.08
CA GLU A 129 1.83 17.25 25.40
C GLU A 129 0.35 16.82 25.46
N VAL A 130 0.00 15.74 24.73
CA VAL A 130 -1.37 15.22 24.58
C VAL A 130 -1.48 13.87 25.24
N GLU A 131 -2.64 13.54 25.80
CA GLU A 131 -2.90 12.22 26.34
C GLU A 131 -2.87 11.14 25.23
N GLN A 132 -2.28 9.97 25.51
CA GLN A 132 -2.13 8.89 24.54
C GLN A 132 -3.47 8.43 23.93
N ASN A 133 -4.55 8.44 24.73
CA ASN A 133 -5.87 8.07 24.26
C ASN A 133 -6.43 9.07 23.24
N GLU A 134 -6.25 10.36 23.50
CA GLU A 134 -6.66 11.44 22.59
C GLU A 134 -5.93 11.35 21.26
N LEU A 135 -4.60 11.14 21.29
CA LEU A 135 -3.79 10.95 20.10
C LEU A 135 -4.30 9.78 19.25
N ARG A 136 -4.67 8.66 19.88
CA ARG A 136 -5.22 7.47 19.18
C ARG A 136 -6.58 7.75 18.55
N ILE A 137 -7.46 8.50 19.24
CA ILE A 137 -8.78 8.85 18.72
C ILE A 137 -8.63 9.78 17.51
N VAL A 138 -7.85 10.84 17.63
CA VAL A 138 -7.65 11.83 16.56
C VAL A 138 -7.04 11.21 15.31
N THR A 139 -5.94 10.47 15.45
CA THR A 139 -5.28 9.81 14.32
C THR A 139 -6.21 8.81 13.64
N GLY A 140 -6.90 7.95 14.40
CA GLY A 140 -7.80 6.95 13.85
C GLY A 140 -9.04 7.53 13.16
N LEU A 141 -9.60 8.62 13.63
CA LEU A 141 -10.75 9.29 13.01
C LEU A 141 -10.34 9.98 11.69
N ILE A 142 -9.26 10.76 11.71
CA ILE A 142 -8.77 11.48 10.53
C ILE A 142 -8.38 10.49 9.43
N GLU A 143 -7.64 9.44 9.76
CA GLU A 143 -7.22 8.43 8.79
C GLU A 143 -8.40 7.72 8.14
N ARG A 144 -9.41 7.31 8.92
CA ARG A 144 -10.63 6.66 8.40
C ARG A 144 -11.42 7.58 7.48
N TYR A 145 -11.58 8.85 7.85
CA TYR A 145 -12.35 9.81 7.07
C TYR A 145 -11.66 10.11 5.73
N LYS A 146 -10.38 10.44 5.76
CA LYS A 146 -9.57 10.70 4.56
C LYS A 146 -9.47 9.48 3.64
N ALA A 147 -9.32 8.28 4.19
CA ALA A 147 -9.33 7.04 3.41
C ALA A 147 -10.67 6.82 2.68
N LYS A 148 -11.80 7.08 3.35
CA LYS A 148 -13.13 6.97 2.74
C LYS A 148 -13.33 7.94 1.59
N LEU A 149 -12.91 9.19 1.73
CA LEU A 149 -12.99 10.19 0.68
C LEU A 149 -12.08 9.87 -0.51
N ASN A 150 -10.84 9.48 -0.27
CA ASN A 150 -9.92 9.07 -1.33
C ASN A 150 -10.44 7.85 -2.10
N TYR A 151 -11.05 6.88 -1.43
CA TYR A 151 -11.69 5.76 -2.09
C TYR A 151 -12.82 6.20 -3.02
N LYS A 152 -13.67 7.16 -2.59
CA LYS A 152 -14.74 7.75 -3.41
C LYS A 152 -14.16 8.38 -4.67
N ILE A 153 -13.09 9.18 -4.54
CA ILE A 153 -12.41 9.83 -5.67
C ILE A 153 -11.81 8.81 -6.64
N ILE A 154 -11.12 7.79 -6.16
CA ILE A 154 -10.53 6.74 -7.00
C ILE A 154 -11.61 6.01 -7.79
N ARG A 155 -12.76 5.72 -7.16
CA ARG A 155 -13.90 5.10 -7.81
C ARG A 155 -14.47 5.97 -8.94
N ILE A 156 -14.64 7.27 -8.69
CA ILE A 156 -15.15 8.22 -9.71
C ILE A 156 -14.15 8.34 -10.86
N LYS A 157 -12.84 8.42 -10.59
CA LYS A 157 -11.81 8.47 -11.63
C LYS A 157 -11.85 7.24 -12.54
N LYS A 158 -11.99 6.04 -11.99
CA LYS A 158 -12.12 4.81 -12.79
C LYS A 158 -13.38 4.80 -13.67
N GLN A 159 -14.49 5.30 -13.14
CA GLN A 159 -15.73 5.45 -13.93
C GLN A 159 -15.57 6.48 -15.06
N LEU A 160 -14.85 7.58 -14.79
CA LEU A 160 -14.54 8.57 -15.82
C LEU A 160 -13.72 7.98 -16.97
N GLU A 161 -12.68 7.22 -16.67
CA GLU A 161 -11.86 6.53 -17.69
C GLU A 161 -12.72 5.61 -18.57
N TYR A 162 -13.62 4.85 -17.94
CA TYR A 162 -14.55 3.99 -18.67
C TYR A 162 -15.45 4.78 -19.63
N PHE A 163 -16.11 5.85 -19.17
CA PHE A 163 -17.03 6.65 -19.99
C PHE A 163 -16.32 7.53 -21.03
N ILE A 164 -15.06 7.90 -20.81
CA ILE A 164 -14.24 8.56 -21.83
C ILE A 164 -14.02 7.61 -23.00
N ASN A 165 -13.73 6.33 -22.74
CA ASN A 165 -13.58 5.31 -23.77
C ASN A 165 -14.89 5.06 -24.54
N GLU A 166 -16.04 5.13 -23.87
CA GLU A 166 -17.37 4.99 -24.47
C GLU A 166 -17.87 6.28 -25.16
N LYS A 167 -17.13 7.41 -25.07
CA LYS A 167 -17.50 8.73 -25.62
C LYS A 167 -18.86 9.26 -25.12
N ASN A 168 -19.27 8.88 -23.92
CA ASN A 168 -20.53 9.32 -23.32
C ASN A 168 -20.37 10.68 -22.62
N ILE A 169 -20.58 11.77 -23.37
CA ILE A 169 -20.29 13.14 -22.92
C ILE A 169 -21.14 13.55 -21.70
N VAL A 170 -22.40 13.16 -21.65
CA VAL A 170 -23.32 13.54 -20.56
C VAL A 170 -22.83 12.97 -19.22
N LYS A 171 -22.52 11.67 -19.18
CA LYS A 171 -22.01 11.02 -17.95
C LYS A 171 -20.62 11.52 -17.56
N ILE A 172 -19.80 11.93 -18.52
CA ILE A 172 -18.48 12.53 -18.24
C ILE A 172 -18.62 13.86 -17.51
N ILE A 173 -19.56 14.70 -17.92
CA ILE A 173 -19.82 16.00 -17.27
C ILE A 173 -20.34 15.76 -15.84
N GLU A 174 -21.28 14.87 -15.67
CA GLU A 174 -21.87 14.53 -14.37
C GLU A 174 -20.84 13.98 -13.38
N LEU A 175 -19.96 13.08 -13.83
CA LEU A 175 -18.87 12.54 -13.01
C LEU A 175 -17.78 13.58 -12.70
N LYS A 176 -17.51 14.53 -13.61
CA LYS A 176 -16.60 15.65 -13.34
C LYS A 176 -17.12 16.60 -12.27
N THR A 177 -18.44 16.85 -12.23
CA THR A 177 -19.05 17.66 -11.16
C THR A 177 -18.96 16.93 -9.82
N GLN A 178 -19.31 15.64 -9.77
CA GLN A 178 -19.17 14.81 -8.55
C GLN A 178 -17.71 14.71 -8.05
N LEU A 179 -16.74 14.69 -8.97
CA LEU A 179 -15.33 14.70 -8.59
C LEU A 179 -14.93 16.03 -7.95
N LYS A 180 -15.38 17.15 -8.52
CA LYS A 180 -15.12 18.49 -7.95
C LYS A 180 -15.75 18.62 -6.56
N GLU A 181 -16.99 18.20 -6.38
CA GLU A 181 -17.68 18.20 -5.09
C GLU A 181 -16.95 17.35 -4.05
N SER A 182 -16.48 16.15 -4.45
CA SER A 182 -15.73 15.27 -3.53
C SER A 182 -14.36 15.83 -3.14
N ILE A 183 -13.70 16.60 -4.01
CA ILE A 183 -12.46 17.31 -3.70
C ILE A 183 -12.76 18.46 -2.75
N GLN A 184 -13.81 19.22 -3.01
CA GLN A 184 -14.27 20.32 -2.15
C GLN A 184 -14.60 19.80 -0.73
N GLU A 185 -15.28 18.64 -0.61
CA GLU A 185 -15.53 17.99 0.69
C GLU A 185 -14.25 17.72 1.49
N ILE A 186 -13.11 17.43 0.83
CA ILE A 186 -11.82 17.24 1.50
C ILE A 186 -11.31 18.58 2.03
N ASP A 187 -11.30 19.61 1.19
CA ASP A 187 -10.82 20.93 1.55
C ASP A 187 -11.67 21.55 2.66
N ASP A 188 -13.01 21.43 2.56
CA ASP A 188 -13.94 21.91 3.58
C ASP A 188 -13.81 21.13 4.89
N SER A 189 -13.57 19.83 4.83
CA SER A 189 -13.32 19.04 6.04
C SER A 189 -12.01 19.39 6.72
N GLU A 190 -10.98 19.72 5.97
CA GLU A 190 -9.72 20.22 6.53
C GLU A 190 -9.89 21.61 7.18
N THR A 191 -10.68 22.50 6.55
CA THR A 191 -11.00 23.81 7.11
C THR A 191 -11.92 23.71 8.31
N THR A 192 -12.94 22.83 8.29
CA THR A 192 -13.87 22.61 9.41
C THR A 192 -13.21 21.94 10.61
N LEU A 193 -12.29 20.98 10.36
CA LEU A 193 -11.46 20.41 11.42
C LEU A 193 -10.52 21.47 12.00
N LYS A 194 -10.00 22.36 11.17
CA LYS A 194 -9.25 23.54 11.64
C LYS A 194 -10.12 24.50 12.46
N SER A 195 -11.34 24.83 12.04
CA SER A 195 -12.20 25.82 12.72
C SER A 195 -12.83 25.30 14.00
N LYS A 196 -13.27 24.05 14.08
CA LYS A 196 -13.87 23.47 15.29
C LYS A 196 -12.87 23.20 16.41
N HIS A 197 -11.59 23.06 16.09
CA HIS A 197 -10.53 22.89 17.09
C HIS A 197 -9.72 24.18 17.32
N VAL A 198 -9.93 25.23 16.51
CA VAL A 198 -9.24 26.53 16.64
C VAL A 198 -9.68 27.29 17.89
N GLU A 199 -10.90 27.09 18.38
CA GLU A 199 -11.35 27.77 19.61
C GLU A 199 -10.86 27.11 20.90
N GLU A 200 -10.44 25.84 20.87
CA GLU A 200 -9.90 25.15 22.07
C GLU A 200 -8.46 24.64 21.94
N ASN A 201 -7.88 24.52 20.73
CA ASN A 201 -6.56 23.85 20.57
C ASN A 201 -5.75 24.29 19.34
N ASP A 202 -5.53 25.57 19.10
CA ASP A 202 -4.59 26.07 18.07
C ASP A 202 -3.17 25.46 18.24
N GLU A 203 -2.77 25.16 19.44
CA GLU A 203 -1.51 24.51 19.80
C GLU A 203 -1.42 23.07 19.30
N ILE A 204 -2.50 22.28 19.41
CA ILE A 204 -2.52 20.87 18.99
C ILE A 204 -2.42 20.75 17.46
N ILE A 205 -3.05 21.65 16.70
CA ILE A 205 -3.03 21.64 15.23
C ILE A 205 -1.66 22.07 14.70
N GLN A 206 -1.01 23.05 15.32
CA GLN A 206 0.37 23.40 14.99
C GLN A 206 1.34 22.26 15.29
N ASN A 207 1.12 21.54 16.38
CA ASN A 207 1.93 20.42 16.79
C ASN A 207 1.69 19.18 15.90
N ILE A 208 0.47 18.94 15.40
CA ILE A 208 0.18 17.90 14.38
C ILE A 208 0.87 18.24 13.04
N LYS A 209 0.92 19.52 12.64
CA LYS A 209 1.69 19.96 11.48
C LYS A 209 3.20 19.74 11.66
N LEU A 210 3.73 20.03 12.83
CA LEU A 210 5.13 19.77 13.18
C LEU A 210 5.44 18.27 13.22
N ALA A 211 4.53 17.43 13.71
CA ALA A 211 4.67 15.98 13.69
C ALA A 211 4.62 15.40 12.27
N SER A 212 3.78 15.95 11.38
CA SER A 212 3.77 15.58 9.95
C SER A 212 5.02 16.05 9.22
N LEU A 213 5.58 17.20 9.59
CA LEU A 213 6.87 17.70 9.10
C LEU A 213 8.05 16.87 9.64
N ALA A 214 8.02 16.46 10.90
CA ALA A 214 9.01 15.56 11.48
C ALA A 214 8.99 14.17 10.81
N TYR A 215 7.84 13.70 10.36
CA TYR A 215 7.71 12.50 9.54
C TYR A 215 8.39 12.67 8.16
N PHE A 216 8.27 13.85 7.54
CA PHE A 216 8.93 14.18 6.27
C PHE A 216 10.46 14.34 6.42
N ILE A 217 10.94 14.90 7.53
CA ILE A 217 12.38 15.09 7.81
C ILE A 217 13.06 13.75 8.16
N ALA A 218 12.33 12.77 8.67
CA ALA A 218 12.86 11.43 8.91
C ALA A 218 13.02 10.59 7.62
N GLU A 219 12.50 11.05 6.48
CA GLU A 219 12.65 10.42 5.15
C GLU A 219 13.81 11.01 4.32
N SER A 220 14.42 12.10 4.74
CA SER A 220 15.63 12.69 4.13
C SER A 220 16.87 12.29 4.94
#